data_a540964ac6f3b50bc67c2a020b9ae0af
#
_entry.id   a540964ac6f3b50bc67c2a020b9ae0af
#
_cell.length_a   1.000
_cell.length_b   1.000
_cell.length_c   1.000
_cell.angle_alpha   90.00
_cell.angle_beta   90.00
_cell.angle_gamma   90.00
#
_symmetry.space_group_name_H-M   'P 1'
#
loop_
_entity.id
_entity.type
_entity.pdbx_description
1 polymer ?
#
loop_
_entity_poly.entity_id
_entity_poly.type
_entity_poly.pdbx_seq_one_letter_code
_entity_poly.pdbx_strand_id
1 'polypeptide(L)'
;MYKDTIFRMLYHDKENLLSLYNAVNGREYTDPEKLQVVTLENAIYMGMKNDLAFIMDMNLYLYEHQSTYNPNIPLRNLFYIADEYQRLVVRKSLYSTVIQKIPTPRFLVFYNGTKEVEDRSEFRLSSAYENPT
;
A
#
# COMPACT_ATOMS: atom_id res chain seq x y z
N MET A 1 -6.11 12.09 12.13
CA MET A 1 -6.96 12.58 11.02
C MET A 1 -6.36 13.79 10.32
N TYR A 2 -6.06 14.84 11.03
CA TYR A 2 -5.44 16.02 10.43
C TYR A 2 -4.12 15.71 9.73
N LYS A 3 -3.24 14.95 10.38
CA LYS A 3 -1.95 14.54 9.82
C LYS A 3 -2.10 13.63 8.61
N ASP A 4 -3.06 12.71 8.66
CA ASP A 4 -3.32 11.78 7.56
C ASP A 4 -3.85 12.51 6.33
N THR A 5 -4.68 13.52 6.54
CA THR A 5 -5.20 14.35 5.45
C THR A 5 -4.07 15.11 4.77
N ILE A 6 -3.14 15.69 5.55
CA ILE A 6 -1.99 16.42 5.00
C ILE A 6 -1.09 15.46 4.22
N PHE A 7 -0.82 14.27 4.76
CA PHE A 7 -0.01 13.25 4.08
C PHE A 7 -0.61 12.94 2.70
N ARG A 8 -1.92 12.65 2.64
CA ARG A 8 -2.60 12.34 1.40
C ARG A 8 -2.58 13.51 0.42
N MET A 9 -2.86 14.73 0.89
CA MET A 9 -2.85 15.92 0.04
C MET A 9 -1.47 16.16 -0.55
N LEU A 10 -0.42 16.05 0.27
CA LEU A 10 0.95 16.30 -0.16
C LEU A 10 1.40 15.30 -1.23
N TYR A 11 1.09 14.02 -1.04
CA TYR A 11 1.56 12.95 -1.93
C TYR A 11 0.53 12.55 -2.99
N HIS A 12 -0.58 13.25 -3.09
CA HIS A 12 -1.50 13.11 -4.23
C HIS A 12 -0.85 13.65 -5.52
N ASP A 13 0.06 14.59 -5.39
CA ASP A 13 0.87 15.09 -6.50
C ASP A 13 1.91 14.03 -6.87
N LYS A 14 1.94 13.62 -8.14
CA LYS A 14 2.85 12.59 -8.63
C LYS A 14 4.33 12.95 -8.43
N GLU A 15 4.70 14.21 -8.55
CA GLU A 15 6.09 14.64 -8.34
C GLU A 15 6.51 14.43 -6.89
N ASN A 16 5.66 14.80 -5.94
CA ASN A 16 5.93 14.58 -4.52
C ASN A 16 5.95 13.09 -4.19
N LEU A 17 5.03 12.32 -4.78
CA LEU A 17 4.98 10.88 -4.57
C LEU A 17 6.22 10.20 -5.14
N LEU A 18 6.70 10.63 -6.31
CA LEU A 18 7.92 10.10 -6.88
C LEU A 18 9.14 10.40 -5.99
N SER A 19 9.20 11.60 -5.41
CA SER A 19 10.27 11.97 -4.47
C SER A 19 10.24 11.05 -3.24
N LEU A 20 9.06 10.77 -2.71
CA LEU A 20 8.90 9.84 -1.58
C LEU A 20 9.34 8.43 -1.97
N TYR A 21 8.89 7.95 -3.13
CA TYR A 21 9.27 6.65 -3.65
C TYR A 21 10.79 6.53 -3.79
N ASN A 22 11.43 7.52 -4.38
CA ASN A 22 12.87 7.54 -4.54
C ASN A 22 13.62 7.48 -3.21
N ALA A 23 13.16 8.27 -2.23
CA ALA A 23 13.77 8.30 -0.91
C ALA A 23 13.65 6.96 -0.19
N VAL A 24 12.48 6.31 -0.27
CA VAL A 24 12.22 5.03 0.39
C VAL A 24 13.01 3.90 -0.26
N ASN A 25 13.14 3.91 -1.58
CA ASN A 25 13.67 2.79 -2.35
C ASN A 25 15.10 3.00 -2.86
N GLY A 26 15.73 4.13 -2.52
CA GLY A 26 17.08 4.44 -2.98
C GLY A 26 17.17 4.59 -4.50
N ARG A 27 16.18 5.23 -5.11
CA ARG A 27 16.11 5.44 -6.55
C ARG A 27 16.21 6.93 -6.87
N GLU A 28 16.44 7.23 -8.16
CA GLU A 28 16.60 8.58 -8.66
C GLU A 28 15.79 8.81 -9.94
N TYR A 29 14.57 8.25 -10.00
CA TYR A 29 13.68 8.45 -11.13
C TYR A 29 13.27 9.92 -11.23
N THR A 30 13.17 10.43 -12.45
CA THR A 30 12.85 11.84 -12.71
C THR A 30 11.51 12.03 -13.39
N ASP A 31 10.91 10.98 -13.96
CA ASP A 31 9.67 11.08 -14.72
C ASP A 31 8.47 10.61 -13.86
N PRO A 32 7.65 11.55 -13.36
CA PRO A 32 6.48 11.20 -12.55
C PRO A 32 5.44 10.37 -13.28
N GLU A 33 5.41 10.42 -14.62
CA GLU A 33 4.44 9.67 -15.41
C GLU A 33 4.67 8.16 -15.40
N LYS A 34 5.80 7.72 -14.88
CA LYS A 34 6.05 6.28 -14.65
C LYS A 34 5.22 5.73 -13.49
N LEU A 35 4.74 6.60 -12.61
CA LEU A 35 3.83 6.20 -11.53
C LEU A 35 2.40 6.11 -12.05
N GLN A 36 1.74 5.00 -11.77
CA GLN A 36 0.31 4.87 -12.03
C GLN A 36 -0.43 4.90 -10.69
N VAL A 37 -1.13 5.99 -10.43
CA VAL A 37 -1.92 6.11 -9.19
C VAL A 37 -3.14 5.22 -9.31
N VAL A 38 -3.42 4.46 -8.24
CA VAL A 38 -4.55 3.55 -8.16
C VAL A 38 -5.62 4.19 -7.30
N THR A 39 -6.86 4.24 -7.82
CA THR A 39 -8.00 4.76 -7.08
C THR A 39 -8.60 3.65 -6.22
N LEU A 40 -8.77 3.92 -4.92
CA LEU A 40 -9.33 2.97 -3.98
C LEU A 40 -10.85 3.14 -3.91
N GLU A 41 -11.60 2.38 -4.69
CA GLU A 41 -13.07 2.50 -4.70
C GLU A 41 -13.69 2.20 -3.35
N ASN A 42 -13.16 1.22 -2.63
CA ASN A 42 -13.66 0.81 -1.33
C ASN A 42 -12.87 1.42 -0.16
N ALA A 43 -12.04 2.43 -0.43
CA ALA A 43 -11.16 3.00 0.58
C ALA A 43 -11.91 3.53 1.80
N ILE A 44 -13.02 4.23 1.57
CA ILE A 44 -13.84 4.80 2.66
C ILE A 44 -14.46 3.69 3.50
N TYR A 45 -15.04 2.69 2.84
CA TYR A 45 -15.66 1.54 3.50
C TYR A 45 -14.64 0.78 4.35
N MET A 46 -13.43 0.61 3.85
CA MET A 46 -12.37 -0.12 4.53
C MET A 46 -11.56 0.74 5.49
N GLY A 47 -11.87 2.02 5.60
CA GLY A 47 -11.12 2.96 6.44
C GLY A 47 -9.75 3.32 5.89
N MET A 48 -9.54 3.16 4.58
CA MET A 48 -8.25 3.35 3.92
C MET A 48 -8.19 4.63 3.08
N LYS A 49 -9.07 5.57 3.34
CA LYS A 49 -9.20 6.81 2.55
C LYS A 49 -7.96 7.71 2.54
N ASN A 50 -7.06 7.52 3.50
CA ASN A 50 -5.85 8.34 3.63
C ASN A 50 -4.60 7.62 3.10
N ASP A 51 -4.78 6.44 2.50
CA ASP A 51 -3.67 5.66 1.99
C ASP A 51 -3.37 6.04 0.54
N LEU A 52 -2.13 5.82 0.13
CA LEU A 52 -1.68 6.06 -1.24
C LEU A 52 -1.37 4.73 -1.89
N ALA A 53 -1.98 4.46 -3.03
CA ALA A 53 -1.71 3.27 -3.80
C ALA A 53 -1.23 3.63 -5.20
N PHE A 54 -0.18 3.00 -5.67
CA PHE A 54 0.36 3.25 -7.00
C PHE A 54 1.15 2.05 -7.52
N ILE A 55 1.27 1.96 -8.84
CA ILE A 55 2.05 0.93 -9.52
C ILE A 55 3.32 1.58 -10.07
N MET A 56 4.44 0.94 -9.84
CA MET A 56 5.75 1.32 -10.33
C MET A 56 6.63 0.08 -10.49
N ASP A 57 7.25 -0.11 -11.66
CA ASP A 57 8.15 -1.24 -11.92
C ASP A 57 7.54 -2.60 -11.59
N MET A 58 6.30 -2.84 -11.99
CA MET A 58 5.58 -4.10 -11.74
C MET A 58 5.36 -4.40 -10.26
N ASN A 59 5.42 -3.39 -9.40
CA ASN A 59 5.06 -3.48 -8.00
C ASN A 59 3.84 -2.61 -7.73
N LEU A 60 2.95 -3.12 -6.89
CA LEU A 60 1.83 -2.34 -6.37
C LEU A 60 2.17 -1.92 -4.94
N TYR A 61 2.41 -0.63 -4.78
CA TYR A 61 2.77 -0.05 -3.48
C TYR A 61 1.54 0.48 -2.78
N LEU A 62 1.43 0.21 -1.50
CA LEU A 62 0.46 0.85 -0.61
C LEU A 62 1.25 1.55 0.49
N TYR A 63 1.22 2.88 0.48
CA TYR A 63 1.83 3.71 1.51
C TYR A 63 0.72 4.23 2.42
N GLU A 64 0.84 3.96 3.69
CA GLU A 64 -0.15 4.30 4.69
C GLU A 64 0.50 5.17 5.77
N HIS A 65 -0.17 6.23 6.16
CA HIS A 65 0.26 7.08 7.27
C HIS A 65 -0.62 6.81 8.48
N GLN A 66 -0.01 6.43 9.59
CA GLN A 66 -0.71 6.06 10.82
C GLN A 66 -0.25 6.90 12.00
N SER A 67 -1.21 7.46 12.73
CA SER A 67 -0.96 8.09 14.02
C SER A 67 -1.20 7.14 15.19
N THR A 68 -1.79 5.97 14.93
CA THR A 68 -2.04 4.93 15.92
C THR A 68 -1.31 3.65 15.52
N TYR A 69 -0.58 3.07 16.46
CA TYR A 69 0.10 1.79 16.25
C TYR A 69 -0.95 0.66 16.25
N ASN A 70 -1.17 0.06 15.09
CA ASN A 70 -2.24 -0.93 14.92
C ASN A 70 -1.69 -2.26 14.37
N PRO A 71 -1.74 -3.35 15.14
CA PRO A 71 -1.22 -4.65 14.69
C PRO A 71 -2.07 -5.34 13.63
N ASN A 72 -3.26 -4.82 13.33
CA ASN A 72 -4.15 -5.39 12.33
C ASN A 72 -3.92 -4.85 10.91
N ILE A 73 -2.90 -4.03 10.71
CA ILE A 73 -2.57 -3.49 9.40
C ILE A 73 -2.37 -4.58 8.35
N PRO A 74 -1.63 -5.68 8.61
CA PRO A 74 -1.47 -6.72 7.59
C PRO A 74 -2.78 -7.39 7.17
N LEU A 75 -3.70 -7.58 8.08
CA LEU A 75 -5.01 -8.17 7.75
C LEU A 75 -5.86 -7.21 6.92
N ARG A 76 -5.84 -5.92 7.25
CA ARG A 76 -6.50 -4.88 6.43
C ARG A 76 -5.90 -4.84 5.03
N ASN A 77 -4.58 -4.92 4.93
CA ASN A 77 -3.88 -4.92 3.65
C ASN A 77 -4.25 -6.14 2.80
N LEU A 78 -4.46 -7.30 3.42
CA LEU A 78 -4.90 -8.49 2.70
C LEU A 78 -6.24 -8.24 1.99
N PHE A 79 -7.21 -7.69 2.70
CA PHE A 79 -8.51 -7.40 2.10
C PHE A 79 -8.40 -6.36 0.99
N TYR A 80 -7.61 -5.32 1.22
CA TYR A 80 -7.38 -4.30 0.21
C TYR A 80 -6.74 -4.86 -1.05
N ILE A 81 -5.64 -5.62 -0.91
CA ILE A 81 -4.91 -6.13 -2.06
C ILE A 81 -5.72 -7.17 -2.82
N ALA A 82 -6.51 -7.97 -2.12
CA ALA A 82 -7.40 -8.93 -2.78
C ALA A 82 -8.42 -8.23 -3.67
N ASP A 83 -8.99 -7.13 -3.20
CA ASP A 83 -9.94 -6.34 -3.98
C ASP A 83 -9.26 -5.75 -5.22
N GLU A 84 -8.08 -5.18 -5.08
CA GLU A 84 -7.34 -4.60 -6.21
C GLU A 84 -6.95 -5.65 -7.25
N TYR A 85 -6.44 -6.79 -6.82
CA TYR A 85 -6.06 -7.86 -7.73
C TYR A 85 -7.26 -8.41 -8.51
N GLN A 86 -8.43 -8.47 -7.90
CA GLN A 86 -9.64 -8.90 -8.59
C GLN A 86 -10.00 -7.99 -9.76
N ARG A 87 -9.62 -6.72 -9.71
CA ARG A 87 -9.82 -5.78 -10.82
C ARG A 87 -8.78 -5.93 -11.91
N LEU A 88 -7.56 -6.33 -11.55
CA LEU A 88 -6.45 -6.46 -12.49
C LEU A 88 -6.50 -7.76 -13.28
N VAL A 89 -7.16 -8.79 -12.76
CA VAL A 89 -7.17 -10.13 -13.33
C VAL A 89 -8.51 -10.41 -13.99
N VAL A 90 -8.48 -10.97 -15.21
CA VAL A 90 -9.70 -11.47 -15.85
C VAL A 90 -10.09 -12.78 -15.17
N ARG A 91 -11.24 -12.77 -14.48
CA ARG A 91 -11.64 -13.88 -13.60
C ARG A 91 -11.63 -15.25 -14.28
N LYS A 92 -12.16 -15.36 -15.49
CA LYS A 92 -12.18 -16.65 -16.22
C LYS A 92 -10.78 -17.15 -16.57
N SER A 93 -9.79 -16.27 -16.66
CA SER A 93 -8.41 -16.66 -16.94
C SER A 93 -7.76 -17.40 -15.79
N LEU A 94 -8.33 -17.32 -14.58
CA LEU A 94 -7.84 -18.06 -13.43
C LEU A 94 -8.04 -19.58 -13.56
N TYR A 95 -8.94 -19.99 -14.46
CA TYR A 95 -9.22 -21.42 -14.71
C TYR A 95 -8.44 -21.95 -15.90
N SER A 96 -7.62 -21.13 -16.55
CA SER A 96 -6.73 -21.56 -17.63
C SER A 96 -5.47 -22.22 -17.05
N THR A 97 -4.70 -22.84 -17.95
CA THR A 97 -3.43 -23.47 -17.55
C THR A 97 -2.24 -22.49 -17.59
N VAL A 98 -2.49 -21.25 -17.95
CA VAL A 98 -1.47 -20.19 -18.01
C VAL A 98 -1.49 -19.39 -16.72
N ILE A 99 -0.32 -19.25 -16.06
CA ILE A 99 -0.23 -18.46 -14.83
C ILE A 99 -0.56 -17.00 -15.11
N GLN A 100 -1.43 -16.41 -14.28
CA GLN A 100 -1.78 -15.00 -14.38
C GLN A 100 -0.79 -14.20 -13.54
N LYS A 101 -0.13 -13.22 -14.17
CA LYS A 101 0.84 -12.37 -13.49
C LYS A 101 0.15 -11.17 -12.87
N ILE A 102 0.55 -10.81 -11.67
CA ILE A 102 0.06 -9.64 -10.95
C ILE A 102 1.25 -8.82 -10.45
N PRO A 103 1.07 -7.51 -10.21
CA PRO A 103 2.13 -6.72 -9.60
C PRO A 103 2.47 -7.24 -8.22
N THR A 104 3.74 -7.20 -7.86
CA THR A 104 4.18 -7.61 -6.52
C THR A 104 3.69 -6.61 -5.49
N PRO A 105 3.02 -7.04 -4.41
CA PRO A 105 2.52 -6.11 -3.40
C PRO A 105 3.64 -5.66 -2.48
N ARG A 106 3.66 -4.35 -2.19
CA ARG A 106 4.62 -3.73 -1.27
C ARG A 106 3.86 -2.82 -0.33
N PHE A 107 3.97 -3.05 0.96
CA PHE A 107 3.26 -2.26 1.97
C PHE A 107 4.25 -1.53 2.86
N LEU A 108 3.97 -0.25 3.11
CA LEU A 108 4.80 0.58 3.96
C LEU A 108 3.92 1.48 4.82
N VAL A 109 4.22 1.53 6.11
CA VAL A 109 3.50 2.36 7.06
C VAL A 109 4.44 3.40 7.63
N PHE A 110 4.01 4.67 7.57
CA PHE A 110 4.70 5.77 8.22
C PHE A 110 3.97 6.10 9.52
N TYR A 111 4.62 5.86 10.64
CA TYR A 111 4.03 6.08 11.95
C TYR A 111 4.55 7.39 12.55
N ASN A 112 3.65 8.25 12.99
CA ASN A 112 4.01 9.47 13.71
C ASN A 112 3.12 9.71 14.94
N GLY A 113 2.67 8.64 15.58
CA GLY A 113 1.88 8.71 16.79
C GLY A 113 2.70 9.12 18.00
N THR A 114 2.04 9.15 19.15
CA THR A 114 2.66 9.53 20.43
C THR A 114 3.29 8.34 21.17
N LYS A 115 2.91 7.12 20.81
CA LYS A 115 3.49 5.91 21.39
C LYS A 115 4.92 5.75 20.87
N GLU A 116 5.84 5.51 21.80
CA GLU A 116 7.23 5.23 21.43
C GLU A 116 7.33 3.83 20.81
N VAL A 117 7.92 3.75 19.63
CA VAL A 117 8.12 2.51 18.90
C VAL A 117 9.53 2.49 18.33
N GLU A 118 9.99 1.34 17.89
CA GLU A 118 11.27 1.22 17.19
C GLU A 118 11.27 2.03 15.91
N ASP A 119 12.44 2.50 15.49
CA ASP A 119 12.60 3.26 14.24
C ASP A 119 12.10 2.47 13.04
N ARG A 120 12.26 1.15 13.07
CA ARG A 120 11.80 0.26 12.02
C ARG A 120 11.31 -1.04 12.64
N SER A 121 10.13 -1.47 12.23
CA SER A 121 9.56 -2.75 12.65
C SER A 121 8.77 -3.36 11.51
N GLU A 122 8.48 -4.65 11.61
CA GLU A 122 7.68 -5.37 10.65
C GLU A 122 6.40 -5.90 11.29
N PHE A 123 5.30 -5.80 10.54
CA PHE A 123 4.07 -6.50 10.85
C PHE A 123 3.88 -7.61 9.83
N ARG A 124 3.52 -8.78 10.29
CA ARG A 124 3.32 -9.94 9.42
C ARG A 124 1.89 -10.44 9.52
N LEU A 125 1.32 -10.78 8.39
CA LEU A 125 -0.01 -11.38 8.34
C LEU A 125 -0.07 -12.68 9.16
N SER A 126 1.01 -13.45 9.14
CA SER A 126 1.07 -14.71 9.89
C SER A 126 0.87 -14.54 11.39
N SER A 127 1.13 -13.34 11.93
CA SER A 127 0.86 -13.06 13.34
C SER A 127 -0.64 -13.07 13.67
N ALA A 128 -1.51 -12.96 12.68
CA ALA A 128 -2.95 -13.03 12.84
C ALA A 128 -3.51 -14.45 12.72
N TYR A 129 -2.70 -15.41 12.31
CA TYR A 129 -3.15 -16.79 12.19
C TYR A 129 -3.27 -17.43 13.57
N GLU A 130 -4.37 -18.16 13.80
CA GLU A 130 -4.59 -18.85 15.08
C GLU A 130 -3.57 -19.96 15.33
N ASN A 131 -3.07 -20.58 14.28
CA ASN A 131 -2.05 -21.64 14.34
C ASN A 131 -0.87 -21.27 13.43
N PRO A 132 -0.05 -20.31 13.82
CA PRO A 132 1.12 -19.91 13.03
C PRO A 132 2.19 -21.00 13.10
N THR A 133 2.73 -21.36 11.96
CA THR A 133 3.80 -22.35 11.87
C THR A 133 5.10 -21.75 11.37
#